data_2cb0c7150824168d31e43e6106932459
#
_entry.id   2cb0c7150824168d31e43e6106932459
#
_cell.length_a   1.000
_cell.length_b   1.000
_cell.length_c   1.000
_cell.angle_alpha   90.00
_cell.angle_beta   90.00
_cell.angle_gamma   90.00
#
_symmetry.space_group_name_H-M   'P 1'
#
loop_
_entity.id
_entity.type
_entity.pdbx_description
1 polymer ?
#
loop_
_entity_poly.entity_id
_entity_poly.type
_entity_poly.pdbx_seq_one_letter_code
_entity_poly.pdbx_strand_id
1 'polypeptide(L)'
;GGITYATDVETPQGVVVETGRPIECLRTLLSSGRYTVGHIVCFRDSAYARSVPETALVREDGQLWYDAEGQAWLDPTDPQVLQYITALVKECGELGFKEVLLDQFCYPADTTGVANTAADPAQVLADFAENLRSALPEGTALSVVVRSTDSLSVEQMAELFDRLYVPAEGDLAAVKAALPEGYDPETRVVAMTAEAPQSGSYVIVS
;
A
#
# COMPACT_ATOMS: atom_id res chain seq x y z
N GLY A 1 -1.77 8.78 9.52
CA GLY A 1 -2.49 8.34 8.33
C GLY A 1 -3.84 8.98 8.25
N GLY A 2 -4.53 8.73 7.17
CA GLY A 2 -5.87 9.20 6.91
C GLY A 2 -6.01 9.66 5.46
N ILE A 3 -7.26 9.69 4.98
CA ILE A 3 -7.59 10.12 3.62
C ILE A 3 -7.55 11.64 3.57
N THR A 4 -6.79 12.22 2.66
CA THR A 4 -6.50 13.66 2.60
C THR A 4 -7.36 14.44 1.61
N TYR A 5 -8.44 13.83 1.10
CA TYR A 5 -9.41 14.46 0.20
C TYR A 5 -10.83 13.99 0.58
N ALA A 6 -11.85 14.67 0.05
CA ALA A 6 -13.22 14.22 0.19
C ALA A 6 -13.43 12.96 -0.65
N THR A 7 -13.55 11.82 0.02
CA THR A 7 -13.77 10.50 -0.59
C THR A 7 -15.25 10.14 -0.59
N ASP A 8 -15.68 9.40 -1.62
CA ASP A 8 -17.01 8.77 -1.66
C ASP A 8 -17.02 7.40 -0.96
N VAL A 9 -15.84 6.91 -0.51
CA VAL A 9 -15.73 5.65 0.23
C VAL A 9 -16.29 5.82 1.64
N GLU A 10 -17.18 4.94 2.04
CA GLU A 10 -17.71 4.91 3.40
C GLU A 10 -16.57 4.59 4.38
N THR A 11 -16.29 5.53 5.28
CA THR A 11 -15.20 5.43 6.24
C THR A 11 -15.68 5.78 7.65
N PRO A 12 -15.08 5.17 8.67
CA PRO A 12 -15.35 5.54 10.06
C PRO A 12 -14.98 7.01 10.33
N GLN A 13 -15.60 7.59 11.35
CA GLN A 13 -15.31 8.95 11.77
C GLN A 13 -13.83 9.10 12.17
N GLY A 14 -13.17 10.14 11.65
CA GLY A 14 -11.77 10.45 11.95
C GLY A 14 -10.74 9.80 11.02
N VAL A 15 -11.16 8.97 10.07
CA VAL A 15 -10.28 8.42 9.02
C VAL A 15 -10.00 9.43 7.92
N VAL A 16 -10.99 10.27 7.58
CA VAL A 16 -10.80 11.38 6.64
C VAL A 16 -10.20 12.58 7.39
N VAL A 17 -9.08 13.06 6.89
CA VAL A 17 -8.39 14.25 7.42
C VAL A 17 -8.72 15.42 6.52
N GLU A 18 -9.48 16.39 7.04
CA GLU A 18 -9.78 17.63 6.31
C GLU A 18 -8.49 18.46 6.15
N THR A 19 -7.89 18.41 4.96
CA THR A 19 -6.68 19.18 4.64
C THR A 19 -6.96 20.55 4.04
N GLY A 20 -8.23 20.91 3.85
CA GLY A 20 -8.63 22.14 3.16
C GLY A 20 -8.28 22.17 1.67
N ARG A 21 -7.87 21.06 1.07
CA ARG A 21 -7.63 20.95 -0.38
C ARG A 21 -8.87 20.44 -1.08
N PRO A 22 -9.52 21.26 -1.90
CA PRO A 22 -10.72 20.84 -2.64
C PRO A 22 -10.40 19.69 -3.60
N ILE A 23 -11.35 18.78 -3.78
CA ILE A 23 -11.28 17.67 -4.77
C ILE A 23 -11.07 18.22 -6.19
N GLU A 24 -11.51 19.44 -6.48
CA GLU A 24 -11.30 20.11 -7.76
C GLU A 24 -9.82 20.34 -8.09
N CYS A 25 -9.00 20.61 -7.08
CA CYS A 25 -7.54 20.74 -7.28
C CYS A 25 -6.94 19.40 -7.71
N LEU A 26 -7.37 18.29 -7.09
CA LEU A 26 -6.97 16.95 -7.48
C LEU A 26 -7.44 16.63 -8.91
N ARG A 27 -8.70 16.88 -9.25
CA ARG A 27 -9.23 16.66 -10.60
C ARG A 27 -8.47 17.47 -11.66
N THR A 28 -8.11 18.72 -11.34
CA THR A 28 -7.28 19.56 -12.23
C THR A 28 -5.90 18.95 -12.45
N LEU A 29 -5.27 18.42 -11.41
CA LEU A 29 -3.98 17.71 -11.51
C LEU A 29 -4.12 16.45 -12.38
N LEU A 30 -5.13 15.63 -12.14
CA LEU A 30 -5.36 14.38 -12.86
C LEU A 30 -5.66 14.62 -14.36
N SER A 31 -6.35 15.72 -14.69
CA SER A 31 -6.63 16.10 -16.09
C SER A 31 -5.44 16.77 -16.80
N SER A 32 -4.34 17.05 -16.11
CA SER A 32 -3.17 17.75 -16.70
C SER A 32 -2.34 16.91 -17.68
N GLY A 33 -2.68 15.65 -17.89
CA GLY A 33 -1.91 14.69 -18.72
C GLY A 33 -0.60 14.19 -18.10
N ARG A 34 -0.31 14.56 -16.85
CA ARG A 34 0.85 14.06 -16.12
C ARG A 34 0.61 12.62 -15.67
N TYR A 35 1.70 11.88 -15.51
CA TYR A 35 1.65 10.58 -14.82
C TYR A 35 1.44 10.83 -13.33
N THR A 36 0.35 10.31 -12.80
CA THR A 36 -0.06 10.53 -11.41
C THR A 36 -0.17 9.21 -10.68
N VAL A 37 0.36 9.18 -9.45
CA VAL A 37 0.37 8.01 -8.59
C VAL A 37 -0.48 8.30 -7.35
N GLY A 38 -1.50 7.48 -7.11
CA GLY A 38 -2.27 7.48 -5.87
C GLY A 38 -1.54 6.63 -4.83
N HIS A 39 -1.12 7.20 -3.70
CA HIS A 39 -0.40 6.49 -2.64
C HIS A 39 -1.35 6.12 -1.51
N ILE A 40 -1.49 4.83 -1.23
CA ILE A 40 -2.37 4.26 -0.20
C ILE A 40 -1.52 3.52 0.83
N VAL A 41 -1.63 3.92 2.09
CA VAL A 41 -1.10 3.14 3.22
C VAL A 41 -2.14 2.08 3.57
N CYS A 42 -1.77 0.81 3.46
CA CYS A 42 -2.71 -0.31 3.58
C CYS A 42 -2.94 -0.72 5.04
N PHE A 43 -2.10 -1.62 5.57
CA PHE A 43 -2.42 -2.29 6.83
C PHE A 43 -1.95 -1.53 8.07
N ARG A 44 -0.99 -0.62 7.95
CA ARG A 44 -0.54 0.23 9.08
C ARG A 44 -1.41 1.46 9.23
N ASP A 45 -2.71 1.26 9.45
CA ASP A 45 -3.71 2.33 9.59
C ASP A 45 -4.28 2.39 11.00
N SER A 46 -3.60 3.13 11.87
CA SER A 46 -4.05 3.32 13.27
C SER A 46 -5.35 4.09 13.41
N ALA A 47 -5.73 4.90 12.42
CA ALA A 47 -6.99 5.66 12.48
C ALA A 47 -8.17 4.70 12.28
N TYR A 48 -8.10 3.86 11.25
CA TYR A 48 -9.12 2.86 11.00
C TYR A 48 -9.15 1.81 12.11
N ALA A 49 -8.00 1.23 12.50
CA ALA A 49 -7.89 0.22 13.53
C ALA A 49 -8.49 0.64 14.88
N ARG A 50 -8.36 1.92 15.26
CA ARG A 50 -8.96 2.45 16.50
C ARG A 50 -10.45 2.70 16.37
N SER A 51 -10.93 3.00 15.19
CA SER A 51 -12.35 3.27 14.93
C SER A 51 -13.17 1.99 14.79
N VAL A 52 -12.53 0.92 14.27
CA VAL A 52 -13.14 -0.40 14.05
C VAL A 52 -12.18 -1.48 14.58
N PRO A 53 -12.04 -1.63 15.91
CA PRO A 53 -11.02 -2.49 16.52
C PRO A 53 -11.12 -3.98 16.15
N GLU A 54 -12.29 -4.46 15.76
CA GLU A 54 -12.53 -5.82 15.31
C GLU A 54 -11.82 -6.16 13.99
N THR A 55 -11.39 -5.18 13.22
CA THR A 55 -10.67 -5.35 11.95
C THR A 55 -9.15 -5.32 12.10
N ALA A 56 -8.67 -5.22 13.33
CA ALA A 56 -7.25 -4.99 13.61
C ALA A 56 -6.52 -6.24 14.09
N LEU A 57 -5.20 -6.20 14.00
CA LEU A 57 -4.37 -7.16 14.71
C LEU A 57 -4.52 -6.94 16.22
N VAL A 58 -4.76 -8.03 16.95
CA VAL A 58 -5.05 -8.02 18.39
C VAL A 58 -4.08 -8.90 19.16
N ARG A 59 -4.01 -8.65 20.46
CA ARG A 59 -3.29 -9.46 21.44
C ARG A 59 -4.21 -10.59 21.97
N GLU A 60 -3.65 -11.53 22.71
CA GLU A 60 -4.41 -12.63 23.34
C GLU A 60 -5.56 -12.16 24.25
N ASP A 61 -5.44 -10.97 24.84
CA ASP A 61 -6.47 -10.35 25.68
C ASP A 61 -7.56 -9.62 24.87
N GLY A 62 -7.48 -9.66 23.53
CA GLY A 62 -8.41 -8.99 22.63
C GLY A 62 -8.19 -7.49 22.47
N GLN A 63 -7.17 -6.91 23.10
CA GLN A 63 -6.81 -5.51 22.91
C GLN A 63 -6.03 -5.32 21.61
N LEU A 64 -6.09 -4.10 21.04
CA LEU A 64 -5.30 -3.74 19.87
C LEU A 64 -3.81 -4.04 20.09
N TRP A 65 -3.21 -4.67 19.11
CA TRP A 65 -1.77 -4.81 19.06
C TRP A 65 -1.14 -3.55 18.46
N TYR A 66 0.02 -3.16 18.97
CA TYR A 66 0.78 -2.00 18.49
C TYR A 66 2.22 -2.41 18.20
N ASP A 67 2.75 -1.90 17.09
CA ASP A 67 4.17 -2.07 16.76
C ASP A 67 5.08 -1.23 17.67
N ALA A 68 6.41 -1.32 17.46
CA ALA A 68 7.40 -0.62 18.27
C ALA A 68 7.27 0.92 18.21
N GLU A 69 6.68 1.46 17.15
CA GLU A 69 6.41 2.89 16.99
C GLU A 69 5.01 3.29 17.51
N GLY A 70 4.29 2.39 18.14
CA GLY A 70 2.97 2.63 18.70
C GLY A 70 1.85 2.75 17.66
N GLN A 71 2.03 2.15 16.48
CA GLN A 71 1.01 2.10 15.44
C GLN A 71 0.21 0.80 15.51
N ALA A 72 -1.10 0.91 15.36
CA ALA A 72 -1.99 -0.24 15.21
C ALA A 72 -2.06 -0.65 13.73
N TRP A 73 -2.32 -1.93 13.52
CA TRP A 73 -2.36 -2.54 12.19
C TRP A 73 -3.70 -3.22 11.95
N LEU A 74 -4.17 -3.16 10.72
CA LEU A 74 -5.34 -3.89 10.25
C LEU A 74 -4.97 -5.37 10.01
N ASP A 75 -5.95 -6.24 10.18
CA ASP A 75 -5.82 -7.67 9.88
C ASP A 75 -6.10 -7.90 8.39
N PRO A 76 -5.10 -8.33 7.59
CA PRO A 76 -5.30 -8.58 6.16
C PRO A 76 -6.29 -9.73 5.88
N THR A 77 -6.64 -10.55 6.86
CA THR A 77 -7.62 -11.63 6.71
C THR A 77 -9.07 -11.16 6.89
N ASP A 78 -9.27 -9.95 7.41
CA ASP A 78 -10.61 -9.43 7.68
C ASP A 78 -11.30 -8.94 6.39
N PRO A 79 -12.52 -9.43 6.09
CA PRO A 79 -13.25 -9.02 4.89
C PRO A 79 -13.58 -7.53 4.81
N GLN A 80 -13.75 -6.84 5.95
CA GLN A 80 -14.01 -5.40 5.98
C GLN A 80 -12.76 -4.62 5.59
N VAL A 81 -11.56 -5.08 6.00
CA VAL A 81 -10.28 -4.51 5.58
C VAL A 81 -10.11 -4.65 4.07
N LEU A 82 -10.38 -5.83 3.52
CA LEU A 82 -10.36 -6.04 2.07
C LEU A 82 -11.33 -5.09 1.35
N GLN A 83 -12.57 -4.99 1.84
CA GLN A 83 -13.57 -4.11 1.26
C GLN A 83 -13.15 -2.64 1.30
N TYR A 84 -12.62 -2.18 2.44
CA TYR A 84 -12.17 -0.80 2.63
C TYR A 84 -11.03 -0.43 1.69
N ILE A 85 -9.95 -1.23 1.67
CA ILE A 85 -8.79 -0.93 0.81
C ILE A 85 -9.16 -1.07 -0.67
N THR A 86 -9.99 -2.07 -1.03
CA THR A 86 -10.48 -2.25 -2.40
C THR A 86 -11.27 -1.02 -2.86
N ALA A 87 -12.13 -0.46 -2.01
CA ALA A 87 -12.90 0.73 -2.34
C ALA A 87 -12.01 1.94 -2.60
N LEU A 88 -10.95 2.16 -1.79
CA LEU A 88 -9.97 3.23 -1.99
C LEU A 88 -9.16 3.05 -3.29
N VAL A 89 -8.72 1.83 -3.57
CA VAL A 89 -7.98 1.50 -4.79
C VAL A 89 -8.84 1.76 -6.03
N LYS A 90 -10.09 1.29 -6.00
CA LYS A 90 -11.07 1.53 -7.06
C LYS A 90 -11.34 3.01 -7.28
N GLU A 91 -11.58 3.77 -6.21
CA GLU A 91 -11.80 5.22 -6.28
C GLU A 91 -10.61 5.95 -6.90
N CYS A 92 -9.37 5.59 -6.53
CA CYS A 92 -8.17 6.15 -7.16
C CYS A 92 -8.15 5.89 -8.68
N GLY A 93 -8.49 4.68 -9.12
CA GLY A 93 -8.59 4.35 -10.55
C GLY A 93 -9.68 5.16 -11.26
N GLU A 94 -10.87 5.27 -10.68
CA GLU A 94 -12.00 6.02 -11.22
C GLU A 94 -11.75 7.53 -11.26
N LEU A 95 -10.99 8.09 -10.32
CA LEU A 95 -10.53 9.47 -10.34
C LEU A 95 -9.54 9.76 -11.48
N GLY A 96 -8.89 8.72 -12.04
CA GLY A 96 -8.00 8.84 -13.19
C GLY A 96 -6.51 8.83 -12.84
N PHE A 97 -6.12 8.37 -11.66
CA PHE A 97 -4.73 8.05 -11.38
C PHE A 97 -4.23 7.01 -12.37
N LYS A 98 -2.99 7.15 -12.83
CA LYS A 98 -2.34 6.21 -13.76
C LYS A 98 -1.75 5.01 -13.07
N GLU A 99 -1.52 5.14 -11.76
CA GLU A 99 -0.95 4.10 -10.92
C GLU A 99 -1.48 4.24 -9.50
N VAL A 100 -1.72 3.12 -8.83
CA VAL A 100 -1.99 3.04 -7.40
C VAL A 100 -0.79 2.37 -6.74
N LEU A 101 -0.16 3.07 -5.80
CA LEU A 101 0.98 2.60 -5.04
C LEU A 101 0.54 2.20 -3.63
N LEU A 102 0.68 0.92 -3.31
CA LEU A 102 0.38 0.38 -1.99
C LEU A 102 1.62 0.48 -1.09
N ASP A 103 1.49 1.13 0.05
CA ASP A 103 2.51 1.18 1.10
C ASP A 103 2.05 0.38 2.32
N GLN A 104 2.99 -0.17 3.09
CA GLN A 104 2.70 -1.03 4.24
C GLN A 104 1.77 -2.21 3.85
N PHE A 105 1.95 -2.74 2.65
CA PHE A 105 1.28 -3.93 2.16
C PHE A 105 2.07 -5.18 2.57
N CYS A 106 2.15 -5.38 3.87
CA CYS A 106 2.90 -6.48 4.51
C CYS A 106 2.35 -6.70 5.92
N TYR A 107 2.68 -7.81 6.53
CA TYR A 107 2.55 -7.96 7.97
C TYR A 107 3.66 -7.18 8.70
N PRO A 108 3.47 -6.81 9.98
CA PRO A 108 4.57 -6.26 10.79
C PRO A 108 5.77 -7.20 10.79
N ALA A 109 7.00 -6.64 10.72
CA ALA A 109 8.22 -7.44 10.75
C ALA A 109 8.38 -8.23 12.09
N ASP A 110 7.89 -7.68 13.19
CA ASP A 110 7.77 -8.36 14.46
C ASP A 110 6.28 -8.52 14.82
N THR A 111 5.80 -9.76 14.85
CA THR A 111 4.43 -10.11 15.23
C THR A 111 4.34 -10.71 16.63
N THR A 112 5.37 -10.50 17.47
CA THR A 112 5.36 -10.99 18.85
C THR A 112 4.15 -10.47 19.62
N GLY A 113 3.35 -11.39 20.14
CA GLY A 113 2.13 -11.07 20.90
C GLY A 113 0.90 -10.76 20.06
N VAL A 114 0.95 -10.91 18.73
CA VAL A 114 -0.23 -10.91 17.86
C VAL A 114 -0.93 -12.27 17.98
N ALA A 115 -2.22 -12.26 18.27
CA ALA A 115 -3.03 -13.47 18.44
C ALA A 115 -3.68 -13.97 17.14
N ASN A 116 -3.92 -13.08 16.19
CA ASN A 116 -4.65 -13.36 14.93
C ASN A 116 -3.79 -13.27 13.67
N THR A 117 -2.49 -13.59 13.77
CA THR A 117 -1.63 -13.69 12.58
C THR A 117 -2.10 -14.84 11.69
N ALA A 118 -2.16 -14.61 10.37
CA ALA A 118 -2.49 -15.64 9.40
C ALA A 118 -1.52 -16.82 9.44
N ALA A 119 -2.03 -18.03 9.20
CA ALA A 119 -1.19 -19.23 9.10
C ALA A 119 -0.29 -19.22 7.85
N ASP A 120 -0.76 -18.59 6.77
CA ASP A 120 -0.01 -18.37 5.52
C ASP A 120 -0.13 -16.89 5.11
N PRO A 121 0.74 -16.01 5.64
CA PRO A 121 0.73 -14.60 5.31
C PRO A 121 0.95 -14.31 3.82
N ALA A 122 1.76 -15.13 3.15
CA ALA A 122 2.08 -14.93 1.73
C ALA A 122 0.83 -15.15 0.86
N GLN A 123 0.09 -16.23 1.10
CA GLN A 123 -1.13 -16.52 0.36
C GLN A 123 -2.21 -15.45 0.61
N VAL A 124 -2.38 -15.02 1.86
CA VAL A 124 -3.35 -13.95 2.20
C VAL A 124 -3.03 -12.66 1.43
N LEU A 125 -1.77 -12.25 1.40
CA LEU A 125 -1.36 -11.03 0.68
C LEU A 125 -1.47 -11.21 -0.85
N ALA A 126 -1.18 -12.38 -1.38
CA ALA A 126 -1.35 -12.66 -2.81
C ALA A 126 -2.82 -12.57 -3.22
N ASP A 127 -3.72 -13.25 -2.50
CA ASP A 127 -5.16 -13.20 -2.75
C ASP A 127 -5.71 -11.77 -2.62
N PHE A 128 -5.21 -11.02 -1.64
CA PHE A 128 -5.57 -9.62 -1.44
C PHE A 128 -5.14 -8.76 -2.64
N ALA A 129 -3.90 -8.91 -3.12
CA ALA A 129 -3.39 -8.18 -4.28
C ALA A 129 -4.18 -8.48 -5.55
N GLU A 130 -4.56 -9.75 -5.79
CA GLU A 130 -5.39 -10.16 -6.92
C GLU A 130 -6.80 -9.52 -6.88
N ASN A 131 -7.40 -9.43 -5.69
CA ASN A 131 -8.66 -8.72 -5.51
C ASN A 131 -8.54 -7.23 -5.83
N LEU A 132 -7.48 -6.56 -5.37
CA LEU A 132 -7.22 -5.15 -5.67
C LEU A 132 -7.01 -4.93 -7.18
N ARG A 133 -6.23 -5.82 -7.83
CA ARG A 133 -6.01 -5.79 -9.27
C ARG A 133 -7.32 -5.87 -10.05
N SER A 134 -8.20 -6.77 -9.64
CA SER A 134 -9.50 -6.98 -10.27
C SER A 134 -10.46 -5.79 -10.14
N ALA A 135 -10.27 -4.96 -9.14
CA ALA A 135 -11.08 -3.77 -8.88
C ALA A 135 -10.61 -2.52 -9.66
N LEU A 136 -9.38 -2.54 -10.18
CA LEU A 136 -8.81 -1.42 -10.93
C LEU A 136 -9.34 -1.36 -12.36
N PRO A 137 -9.58 -0.15 -12.89
CA PRO A 137 -9.84 0.04 -14.32
C PRO A 137 -8.67 -0.44 -15.18
N GLU A 138 -8.97 -0.93 -16.37
CA GLU A 138 -7.95 -1.33 -17.34
C GLU A 138 -6.97 -0.19 -17.65
N GLY A 139 -5.69 -0.49 -17.66
CA GLY A 139 -4.61 0.47 -17.90
C GLY A 139 -4.15 1.25 -16.67
N THR A 140 -4.72 1.01 -15.49
CA THR A 140 -4.21 1.54 -14.22
C THR A 140 -3.21 0.56 -13.62
N ALA A 141 -1.97 1.00 -13.38
CA ALA A 141 -0.95 0.17 -12.77
C ALA A 141 -1.20 -0.01 -11.26
N LEU A 142 -0.90 -1.20 -10.73
CA LEU A 142 -0.89 -1.49 -9.30
C LEU A 142 0.55 -1.79 -8.87
N SER A 143 1.08 -1.00 -7.96
CA SER A 143 2.48 -1.07 -7.51
C SER A 143 2.57 -1.16 -6.00
N VAL A 144 3.72 -1.59 -5.48
CA VAL A 144 3.93 -1.79 -4.04
C VAL A 144 5.25 -1.18 -3.57
N VAL A 145 5.25 -0.64 -2.36
CA VAL A 145 6.49 -0.27 -1.65
C VAL A 145 7.04 -1.49 -0.95
N VAL A 146 8.29 -1.85 -1.26
CA VAL A 146 9.00 -2.98 -0.64
C VAL A 146 9.44 -2.58 0.78
N ARG A 147 8.57 -2.83 1.77
CA ARG A 147 8.85 -2.56 3.19
C ARG A 147 9.46 -3.76 3.90
N SER A 148 9.02 -4.97 3.52
CA SER A 148 9.50 -6.23 4.05
C SER A 148 9.38 -7.30 2.98
N THR A 149 10.26 -8.27 3.00
CA THR A 149 10.23 -9.47 2.16
C THR A 149 9.88 -10.74 2.96
N ASP A 150 9.48 -10.58 4.22
CA ASP A 150 9.22 -11.71 5.12
C ASP A 150 7.92 -12.45 4.77
N SER A 151 6.93 -11.71 4.26
CA SER A 151 5.63 -12.29 3.87
C SER A 151 5.52 -12.56 2.37
N LEU A 152 6.05 -11.66 1.52
CA LEU A 152 6.12 -11.83 0.06
C LEU A 152 7.57 -11.64 -0.38
N SER A 153 8.12 -12.60 -1.10
CA SER A 153 9.44 -12.45 -1.72
C SER A 153 9.40 -11.40 -2.85
N VAL A 154 10.56 -10.93 -3.28
CA VAL A 154 10.66 -9.97 -4.41
C VAL A 154 10.08 -10.59 -5.68
N GLU A 155 10.31 -11.88 -5.92
CA GLU A 155 9.77 -12.62 -7.07
C GLU A 155 8.24 -12.62 -7.05
N GLN A 156 7.62 -12.95 -5.90
CA GLN A 156 6.18 -12.93 -5.72
C GLN A 156 5.60 -11.52 -5.91
N MET A 157 6.26 -10.50 -5.35
CA MET A 157 5.84 -9.11 -5.56
C MET A 157 5.95 -8.71 -7.06
N ALA A 158 7.00 -9.15 -7.76
CA ALA A 158 7.16 -8.83 -9.17
C ALA A 158 6.09 -9.47 -10.07
N GLU A 159 5.54 -10.61 -9.68
CA GLU A 159 4.41 -11.27 -10.37
C GLU A 159 3.07 -10.56 -10.10
N LEU A 160 2.87 -10.09 -8.86
CA LEU A 160 1.62 -9.48 -8.41
C LEU A 160 1.48 -8.00 -8.80
N PHE A 161 2.60 -7.26 -8.88
CA PHE A 161 2.61 -5.81 -9.05
C PHE A 161 3.36 -5.35 -10.30
N ASP A 162 2.95 -4.22 -10.85
CA ASP A 162 3.56 -3.64 -12.06
C ASP A 162 4.93 -3.02 -11.77
N ARG A 163 5.12 -2.43 -10.58
CA ARG A 163 6.40 -1.85 -10.12
C ARG A 163 6.61 -2.08 -8.64
N LEU A 164 7.89 -2.19 -8.28
CA LEU A 164 8.37 -2.30 -6.91
C LEU A 164 9.09 -1.00 -6.53
N TYR A 165 8.54 -0.28 -5.58
CA TYR A 165 9.13 0.95 -5.06
C TYR A 165 10.02 0.63 -3.87
N VAL A 166 11.30 0.96 -3.97
CA VAL A 166 12.29 0.65 -2.91
C VAL A 166 12.63 1.94 -2.18
N PRO A 167 12.29 2.04 -0.88
CA PRO A 167 12.60 3.22 -0.08
C PRO A 167 14.12 3.42 0.09
N ALA A 168 14.54 4.64 0.47
CA ALA A 168 15.95 5.01 0.56
C ALA A 168 16.75 4.13 1.54
N GLU A 169 16.09 3.63 2.58
CA GLU A 169 16.65 2.70 3.55
C GLU A 169 16.70 1.24 3.08
N GLY A 170 16.05 0.93 1.94
CA GLY A 170 16.00 -0.42 1.37
C GLY A 170 17.21 -0.74 0.50
N ASP A 171 17.45 -2.04 0.27
CA ASP A 171 18.52 -2.50 -0.62
C ASP A 171 18.04 -2.58 -2.07
N LEU A 172 18.17 -1.46 -2.79
CA LEU A 172 17.79 -1.35 -4.21
C LEU A 172 18.51 -2.38 -5.08
N ALA A 173 19.78 -2.67 -4.80
CA ALA A 173 20.57 -3.60 -5.60
C ALA A 173 20.08 -5.04 -5.39
N ALA A 174 19.80 -5.42 -4.14
CA ALA A 174 19.24 -6.73 -3.84
C ALA A 174 17.86 -6.94 -4.48
N VAL A 175 16.97 -5.93 -4.42
CA VAL A 175 15.66 -6.02 -5.07
C VAL A 175 15.79 -6.17 -6.59
N LYS A 176 16.67 -5.39 -7.24
CA LYS A 176 16.92 -5.52 -8.69
C LYS A 176 17.48 -6.90 -9.06
N ALA A 177 18.38 -7.45 -8.24
CA ALA A 177 18.99 -8.76 -8.48
C ALA A 177 18.04 -9.95 -8.25
N ALA A 178 17.03 -9.78 -7.42
CA ALA A 178 16.04 -10.81 -7.10
C ALA A 178 14.83 -10.83 -8.05
N LEU A 179 14.77 -9.95 -9.05
CA LEU A 179 13.70 -10.00 -10.05
C LEU A 179 13.76 -11.30 -10.87
N PRO A 180 12.61 -11.88 -11.22
CA PRO A 180 12.59 -13.05 -12.10
C PRO A 180 13.19 -12.76 -13.48
N GLU A 181 13.65 -13.82 -14.15
CA GLU A 181 14.17 -13.71 -15.52
C GLU A 181 13.12 -13.14 -16.47
N GLY A 182 13.54 -12.19 -17.32
CA GLY A 182 12.64 -11.51 -18.27
C GLY A 182 12.05 -10.19 -17.75
N TYR A 183 12.22 -9.86 -16.48
CA TYR A 183 11.84 -8.54 -15.98
C TYR A 183 12.99 -7.54 -16.12
N ASP A 184 12.69 -6.37 -16.68
CA ASP A 184 13.68 -5.30 -16.80
C ASP A 184 13.74 -4.47 -15.50
N PRO A 185 14.86 -4.52 -14.75
CA PRO A 185 14.98 -3.80 -13.48
C PRO A 185 14.82 -2.28 -13.60
N GLU A 186 15.16 -1.70 -14.76
CA GLU A 186 15.10 -0.24 -14.94
C GLU A 186 13.65 0.28 -15.11
N THR A 187 12.73 -0.59 -15.51
CA THR A 187 11.31 -0.26 -15.65
C THR A 187 10.45 -0.79 -14.51
N ARG A 188 10.89 -1.89 -13.86
CA ARG A 188 10.12 -2.57 -12.81
C ARG A 188 10.45 -2.10 -11.40
N VAL A 189 11.64 -1.54 -11.18
CA VAL A 189 12.07 -1.08 -9.85
C VAL A 189 12.23 0.43 -9.85
N VAL A 190 11.56 1.07 -8.91
CA VAL A 190 11.56 2.54 -8.73
C VAL A 190 12.26 2.87 -7.41
N ALA A 191 13.33 3.64 -7.46
CA ALA A 191 14.00 4.12 -6.25
C ALA A 191 13.23 5.29 -5.64
N MET A 192 12.93 5.22 -4.35
CA MET A 192 12.42 6.37 -3.58
C MET A 192 13.59 7.10 -2.96
N THR A 193 13.89 8.31 -3.44
CA THR A 193 15.12 9.04 -3.07
C THR A 193 14.82 10.48 -2.69
N ALA A 194 15.70 11.11 -1.90
CA ALA A 194 15.63 12.55 -1.60
C ALA A 194 16.20 13.41 -2.76
N GLU A 195 17.08 12.83 -3.58
CA GLU A 195 17.73 13.51 -4.71
C GLU A 195 17.68 12.62 -5.95
N ALA A 196 17.56 13.23 -7.14
CA ALA A 196 17.51 12.50 -8.40
C ALA A 196 18.82 11.72 -8.65
N PRO A 197 18.75 10.38 -8.85
CA PRO A 197 19.92 9.59 -9.20
C PRO A 197 20.36 9.86 -10.66
N GLN A 198 21.55 9.40 -11.04
CA GLN A 198 22.08 9.59 -12.41
C GLN A 198 21.36 8.74 -13.46
N SER A 199 20.73 7.64 -13.06
CA SER A 199 20.04 6.70 -13.97
C SER A 199 18.97 5.90 -13.22
N GLY A 200 18.09 5.25 -14.00
CA GLY A 200 17.02 4.40 -13.48
C GLY A 200 15.71 5.13 -13.19
N SER A 201 14.66 4.37 -12.91
CA SER A 201 13.37 4.90 -12.49
C SER A 201 13.43 5.34 -11.03
N TYR A 202 12.91 6.53 -10.74
CA TYR A 202 12.92 7.06 -9.37
C TYR A 202 11.72 7.99 -9.08
N VAL A 203 11.44 8.16 -7.80
CA VAL A 203 10.55 9.19 -7.27
C VAL A 203 11.28 9.97 -6.17
N ILE A 204 11.14 11.29 -6.19
CA ILE A 204 11.68 12.14 -5.12
C ILE A 204 10.66 12.20 -3.99
N VAL A 205 11.11 11.83 -2.79
CA VAL A 205 10.32 11.89 -1.57
C VAL A 205 10.94 12.93 -0.62
N SER A 206 10.09 13.72 0.03
CA SER A 206 10.47 14.79 0.95
C SER A 206 9.98 14.50 2.36
#